data_021319762b6942e6628060db53936dbd
#
_entry.id   021319762b6942e6628060db53936dbd
#
_cell.length_a   1.000
_cell.length_b   1.000
_cell.length_c   1.000
_cell.angle_alpha   90.00
_cell.angle_beta   90.00
_cell.angle_gamma   90.00
#
_symmetry.space_group_name_H-M   'P 1'
#
loop_
_entity.id
_entity.type
_entity.pdbx_description
1 polymer ?
#
loop_
_entity_poly.entity_id
_entity_poly.type
_entity_poly.pdbx_seq_one_letter_code
_entity_poly.pdbx_strand_id
1 'polypeptide(L)'
;MRSAYQMGKTPVLPLFAAMLGASDILLGLVVSVSTLTGIIVKPIVGFLSDQQGRRLWLLISAGLFIIMPFAYLLVSTPGELFALRLVHGLATAIFGPVSLALVAEMAGEGRATRLGVFGLARSVGYLLAPVSAAFLLTHMSPQLLFMLTGIIAAIALVPLLALERGSTARSSAHAGDDHSLRYLYVSFAAALNSASRRPAIWVAGSLEMMVNMAAYAVKAFLPLHILAASQSGHALILAGLFFSVQEGAHMLMRTPGGMVADRYGRLTVIGVGVLVMAGGLFALPWLQVDMVILGAVALGAAQGLVFPASLAFVADQSAQGMGTGMGLYGAMRNLGKVLGPVIGGIIMTVGSFDDVLVSAGSLLLGLAGLLVVIATVRRTRRTVRL
;
A
#
# COMPACT_ATOMS: atom_id res chain seq x y z
N MET A 1 9.54 13.33 4.76
CA MET A 1 8.15 13.59 4.35
C MET A 1 7.29 12.32 4.32
N ARG A 2 7.47 11.38 3.39
CA ARG A 2 6.58 10.22 3.26
C ARG A 2 6.59 9.28 4.47
N SER A 3 7.71 9.09 5.13
CA SER A 3 7.79 8.31 6.38
C SER A 3 7.04 8.99 7.53
N ALA A 4 7.15 10.32 7.67
CA ALA A 4 6.36 11.09 8.63
C ALA A 4 4.86 10.96 8.35
N TYR A 5 4.43 11.06 7.08
CA TYR A 5 3.04 10.80 6.70
C TYR A 5 2.52 9.42 7.13
N GLN A 6 3.37 8.39 7.13
CA GLN A 6 2.97 7.06 7.59
C GLN A 6 2.68 7.00 9.09
N MET A 7 3.32 7.85 9.91
CA MET A 7 2.99 7.99 11.35
C MET A 7 1.53 8.41 11.55
N GLY A 8 1.01 9.30 10.69
CA GLY A 8 -0.40 9.72 10.73
C GLY A 8 -1.39 8.70 10.16
N LYS A 9 -0.94 7.50 9.69
CA LYS A 9 -1.85 6.50 9.13
C LYS A 9 -2.33 5.49 10.16
N THR A 10 -1.49 4.59 10.56
CA THR A 10 -1.86 3.46 11.42
C THR A 10 -0.93 3.43 12.63
N PRO A 11 -1.44 3.42 13.86
CA PRO A 11 -2.87 3.32 14.25
C PRO A 11 -3.64 4.66 14.32
N VAL A 12 -3.02 5.80 14.08
CA VAL A 12 -3.53 7.15 14.38
C VAL A 12 -4.86 7.47 13.70
N LEU A 13 -4.92 7.25 12.37
CA LEU A 13 -6.08 7.67 11.57
C LEU A 13 -7.38 6.94 11.93
N PRO A 14 -7.40 5.60 12.08
CA PRO A 14 -8.59 4.88 12.55
C PRO A 14 -9.07 5.37 13.91
N LEU A 15 -8.14 5.57 14.85
CA LEU A 15 -8.45 6.08 16.18
C LEU A 15 -9.02 7.50 16.14
N PHE A 16 -8.43 8.38 15.36
CA PHE A 16 -8.93 9.75 15.20
C PHE A 16 -10.31 9.77 14.56
N ALA A 17 -10.56 8.97 13.53
CA ALA A 17 -11.87 8.83 12.91
C ALA A 17 -12.94 8.36 13.93
N ALA A 18 -12.61 7.35 14.74
CA ALA A 18 -13.49 6.84 15.80
C ALA A 18 -13.75 7.89 16.88
N MET A 19 -12.73 8.65 17.32
CA MET A 19 -12.87 9.74 18.29
C MET A 19 -13.82 10.85 17.79
N LEU A 20 -13.87 11.08 16.47
CA LEU A 20 -14.82 12.03 15.85
C LEU A 20 -16.22 11.45 15.67
N GLY A 21 -16.47 10.20 16.07
CA GLY A 21 -17.77 9.55 15.93
C GLY A 21 -18.05 9.00 14.53
N ALA A 22 -17.03 8.66 13.77
CA ALA A 22 -17.21 8.05 12.45
C ALA A 22 -17.91 6.68 12.59
N SER A 23 -18.94 6.45 11.76
CA SER A 23 -19.45 5.08 11.57
C SER A 23 -18.39 4.19 10.94
N ASP A 24 -18.53 2.86 11.10
CA ASP A 24 -17.56 1.90 10.59
C ASP A 24 -17.34 2.02 9.08
N ILE A 25 -18.42 2.25 8.31
CA ILE A 25 -18.32 2.50 6.87
C ILE A 25 -17.52 3.78 6.59
N LEU A 26 -17.80 4.86 7.29
CA LEU A 26 -17.11 6.13 7.08
C LEU A 26 -15.64 6.05 7.52
N LEU A 27 -15.35 5.32 8.59
CA LEU A 27 -13.98 5.01 9.01
C LEU A 27 -13.23 4.26 7.90
N GLY A 28 -13.84 3.22 7.34
CA GLY A 28 -13.29 2.49 6.20
C GLY A 28 -13.02 3.40 4.99
N LEU A 29 -13.94 4.30 4.66
CA LEU A 29 -13.78 5.29 3.59
C LEU A 29 -12.63 6.29 3.89
N VAL A 30 -12.54 6.82 5.10
CA VAL A 30 -11.47 7.73 5.53
C VAL A 30 -10.08 7.09 5.40
N VAL A 31 -9.95 5.82 5.78
CA VAL A 31 -8.69 5.07 5.64
C VAL A 31 -8.34 4.84 4.17
N SER A 32 -9.33 4.59 3.32
CA SER A 32 -9.17 4.18 1.92
C SER A 32 -8.96 5.34 0.95
N VAL A 33 -9.61 6.48 1.18
CA VAL A 33 -9.77 7.57 0.20
C VAL A 33 -8.45 8.09 -0.35
N SER A 34 -7.42 8.21 0.47
CA SER A 34 -6.09 8.66 0.00
C SER A 34 -5.41 7.69 -0.98
N THR A 35 -5.77 6.40 -0.90
CA THR A 35 -5.31 5.40 -1.87
C THR A 35 -6.08 5.50 -3.17
N LEU A 36 -7.39 5.73 -3.09
CA LEU A 36 -8.26 5.96 -4.25
C LEU A 36 -7.80 7.19 -5.05
N THR A 37 -7.55 8.32 -4.37
CA THR A 37 -6.94 9.51 -4.99
C THR A 37 -5.65 9.14 -5.73
N GLY A 38 -4.81 8.30 -5.11
CA GLY A 38 -3.57 7.86 -5.72
C GLY A 38 -3.75 7.00 -6.98
N ILE A 39 -4.80 6.18 -7.09
CA ILE A 39 -5.07 5.37 -8.29
C ILE A 39 -5.35 6.30 -9.48
N ILE A 40 -6.15 7.33 -9.27
CA ILE A 40 -6.59 8.27 -10.31
C ILE A 40 -5.47 9.23 -10.70
N VAL A 41 -4.80 9.83 -9.73
CA VAL A 41 -3.91 10.97 -9.94
C VAL A 41 -2.50 10.58 -10.37
N LYS A 42 -1.97 9.40 -9.94
CA LYS A 42 -0.59 8.99 -10.26
C LYS A 42 -0.25 8.93 -11.74
N PRO A 43 -1.08 8.37 -12.63
CA PRO A 43 -0.79 8.37 -14.06
C PRO A 43 -0.70 9.77 -14.66
N ILE A 44 -1.63 10.65 -14.25
CA ILE A 44 -1.71 12.05 -14.70
C ILE A 44 -0.46 12.82 -14.29
N VAL A 45 -0.11 12.73 -13.00
CA VAL A 45 1.08 13.40 -12.46
C VAL A 45 2.37 12.83 -13.02
N GLY A 46 2.44 11.52 -13.24
CA GLY A 46 3.59 10.91 -13.91
C GLY A 46 3.88 11.61 -15.24
N PHE A 47 2.86 11.71 -16.09
CA PHE A 47 2.97 12.40 -17.38
C PHE A 47 3.28 13.90 -17.25
N LEU A 48 2.52 14.63 -16.43
CA LEU A 48 2.74 16.07 -16.28
C LEU A 48 4.14 16.39 -15.72
N SER A 49 4.65 15.54 -14.83
CA SER A 49 6.00 15.71 -14.27
C SER A 49 7.12 15.43 -15.27
N ASP A 50 6.86 14.59 -16.29
CA ASP A 50 7.79 14.37 -17.40
C ASP A 50 7.92 15.62 -18.27
N GLN A 51 6.83 16.36 -18.48
CA GLN A 51 6.79 17.57 -19.31
C GLN A 51 7.23 18.84 -18.56
N GLN A 52 6.75 19.03 -17.33
CA GLN A 52 6.93 20.27 -16.56
C GLN A 52 8.16 20.23 -15.63
N GLY A 53 8.81 19.08 -15.55
CA GLY A 53 9.97 18.86 -14.70
C GLY A 53 9.63 18.31 -13.31
N ARG A 54 10.46 17.37 -12.82
CA ARG A 54 10.25 16.63 -11.55
C ARG A 54 10.23 17.55 -10.32
N ARG A 55 11.08 18.59 -10.34
CA ARG A 55 11.26 19.48 -9.17
C ARG A 55 9.98 20.21 -8.80
N LEU A 56 9.24 20.75 -9.79
CA LEU A 56 7.98 21.46 -9.55
C LEU A 56 6.98 20.58 -8.80
N TRP A 57 6.76 19.38 -9.30
CA TRP A 57 5.81 18.43 -8.72
C TRP A 57 6.25 17.92 -7.34
N LEU A 58 7.55 17.77 -7.09
CA LEU A 58 8.06 17.46 -5.76
C LEU A 58 7.85 18.60 -4.78
N LEU A 59 8.00 19.86 -5.20
CA LEU A 59 7.74 21.03 -4.36
C LEU A 59 6.23 21.16 -4.04
N ILE A 60 5.34 20.94 -5.00
CA ILE A 60 3.89 20.89 -4.78
C ILE A 60 3.54 19.80 -3.76
N SER A 61 4.10 18.59 -3.95
CA SER A 61 3.90 17.49 -3.00
C SER A 61 4.44 17.81 -1.61
N ALA A 62 5.61 18.44 -1.51
CA ALA A 62 6.20 18.86 -0.25
C ALA A 62 5.33 19.89 0.47
N GLY A 63 4.80 20.88 -0.26
CA GLY A 63 3.84 21.84 0.28
C GLY A 63 2.61 21.16 0.87
N LEU A 64 2.04 20.18 0.16
CA LEU A 64 0.91 19.39 0.67
C LEU A 64 1.29 18.56 1.91
N PHE A 65 2.47 17.94 1.96
CA PHE A 65 2.94 17.21 3.15
C PHE A 65 3.20 18.12 4.35
N ILE A 66 3.49 19.40 4.14
CA ILE A 66 3.70 20.38 5.20
C ILE A 66 2.38 20.96 5.65
N ILE A 67 1.55 21.45 4.73
CA ILE A 67 0.34 22.23 5.05
C ILE A 67 -0.81 21.34 5.53
N MET A 68 -1.07 20.22 4.85
CA MET A 68 -2.22 19.36 5.17
C MET A 68 -2.21 18.82 6.60
N PRO A 69 -1.08 18.42 7.21
CA PRO A 69 -1.07 18.01 8.62
C PRO A 69 -1.58 19.04 9.61
N PHE A 70 -1.35 20.34 9.37
CA PHE A 70 -1.90 21.41 10.23
C PHE A 70 -3.42 21.54 10.08
N ALA A 71 -3.97 21.24 8.91
CA ALA A 71 -5.41 21.27 8.70
C ALA A 71 -6.18 20.25 9.54
N TYR A 72 -5.52 19.17 10.03
CA TYR A 72 -6.16 18.22 10.98
C TYR A 72 -6.48 18.85 12.33
N LEU A 73 -5.87 19.98 12.69
CA LEU A 73 -6.22 20.75 13.90
C LEU A 73 -7.63 21.35 13.82
N LEU A 74 -8.11 21.61 12.61
CA LEU A 74 -9.40 22.22 12.33
C LEU A 74 -10.54 21.22 12.15
N VAL A 75 -10.20 19.91 12.10
CA VAL A 75 -11.18 18.85 11.85
C VAL A 75 -11.96 18.55 13.13
N SER A 76 -13.27 18.71 13.04
CA SER A 76 -14.22 18.46 14.13
C SER A 76 -15.25 17.37 13.80
N THR A 77 -15.41 17.00 12.53
CA THR A 77 -16.37 15.99 12.07
C THR A 77 -15.71 14.93 11.21
N PRO A 78 -16.27 13.70 11.16
CA PRO A 78 -15.74 12.64 10.29
C PRO A 78 -15.82 12.99 8.79
N GLY A 79 -16.81 13.79 8.37
CA GLY A 79 -16.95 14.26 6.98
C GLY A 79 -15.82 15.22 6.58
N GLU A 80 -15.43 16.14 7.45
CA GLU A 80 -14.27 17.01 7.26
C GLU A 80 -12.98 16.21 7.19
N LEU A 81 -12.84 15.17 8.05
CA LEU A 81 -11.71 14.26 8.01
C LEU A 81 -11.62 13.56 6.65
N PHE A 82 -12.74 13.06 6.12
CA PHE A 82 -12.81 12.43 4.81
C PHE A 82 -12.37 13.40 3.70
N ALA A 83 -12.91 14.61 3.68
CA ALA A 83 -12.56 15.63 2.69
C ALA A 83 -11.07 16.02 2.75
N LEU A 84 -10.54 16.21 3.96
CA LEU A 84 -9.13 16.50 4.16
C LEU A 84 -8.24 15.33 3.68
N ARG A 85 -8.64 14.09 3.94
CA ARG A 85 -7.90 12.89 3.49
C ARG A 85 -7.90 12.74 1.96
N LEU A 86 -8.96 13.15 1.29
CA LEU A 86 -9.02 13.20 -0.17
C LEU A 86 -7.90 14.10 -0.73
N VAL A 87 -7.81 15.33 -0.19
CA VAL A 87 -6.80 16.33 -0.60
C VAL A 87 -5.39 15.89 -0.17
N HIS A 88 -5.21 15.44 1.07
CA HIS A 88 -3.91 14.96 1.56
C HIS A 88 -3.40 13.73 0.76
N GLY A 89 -4.32 12.95 0.19
CA GLY A 89 -3.99 11.86 -0.74
C GLY A 89 -3.19 12.32 -1.96
N LEU A 90 -3.40 13.55 -2.45
CA LEU A 90 -2.63 14.15 -3.55
C LEU A 90 -1.13 14.21 -3.25
N ALA A 91 -0.75 14.54 -2.01
CA ALA A 91 0.66 14.58 -1.61
C ALA A 91 1.37 13.25 -1.91
N THR A 92 0.76 12.12 -1.53
CA THR A 92 1.34 10.79 -1.77
C THR A 92 1.21 10.34 -3.22
N ALA A 93 0.16 10.78 -3.92
CA ALA A 93 -0.06 10.48 -5.33
C ALA A 93 1.01 11.12 -6.21
N ILE A 94 1.41 12.34 -5.87
CA ILE A 94 2.46 13.10 -6.56
C ILE A 94 3.85 12.58 -6.16
N PHE A 95 4.15 12.52 -4.87
CA PHE A 95 5.50 12.20 -4.38
C PHE A 95 5.99 10.84 -4.85
N GLY A 96 5.11 9.83 -4.86
CA GLY A 96 5.50 8.45 -5.13
C GLY A 96 6.18 8.25 -6.49
N PRO A 97 5.50 8.49 -7.60
CA PRO A 97 6.07 8.32 -8.94
C PRO A 97 7.19 9.31 -9.22
N VAL A 98 7.02 10.60 -8.85
CA VAL A 98 7.98 11.65 -9.19
C VAL A 98 9.31 11.47 -8.48
N SER A 99 9.32 11.12 -7.19
CA SER A 99 10.56 10.86 -6.44
C SER A 99 11.30 9.64 -6.97
N LEU A 100 10.58 8.58 -7.34
CA LEU A 100 11.19 7.38 -7.91
C LEU A 100 11.82 7.65 -9.27
N ALA A 101 11.12 8.42 -10.13
CA ALA A 101 11.62 8.83 -11.43
C ALA A 101 12.87 9.73 -11.28
N LEU A 102 12.84 10.73 -10.37
CA LEU A 102 14.00 11.58 -10.12
C LEU A 102 15.22 10.77 -9.68
N VAL A 103 15.07 9.85 -8.71
CA VAL A 103 16.17 8.98 -8.25
C VAL A 103 16.69 8.13 -9.40
N ALA A 104 15.83 7.64 -10.28
CA ALA A 104 16.22 6.85 -11.44
C ALA A 104 16.98 7.68 -12.50
N GLU A 105 16.61 8.94 -12.70
CA GLU A 105 17.28 9.88 -13.62
C GLU A 105 18.66 10.31 -13.08
N MET A 106 18.76 10.61 -11.79
CA MET A 106 20.01 11.01 -11.14
C MET A 106 21.01 9.87 -10.96
N ALA A 107 20.58 8.63 -11.13
CA ALA A 107 21.37 7.47 -10.72
C ALA A 107 22.53 7.16 -11.67
N GLY A 108 22.49 7.52 -12.96
CA GLY A 108 23.53 7.17 -13.95
C GLY A 108 23.90 5.68 -13.89
N GLU A 109 25.21 5.41 -13.81
CA GLU A 109 25.72 4.08 -13.47
C GLU A 109 25.39 3.74 -12.00
N GLY A 110 25.00 2.47 -11.73
CA GLY A 110 24.56 2.03 -10.40
C GLY A 110 23.09 2.35 -10.07
N ARG A 111 22.25 2.54 -11.08
CA ARG A 111 20.82 2.86 -10.95
C ARG A 111 20.07 1.89 -10.03
N ALA A 112 20.33 0.58 -10.14
CA ALA A 112 19.70 -0.42 -9.30
C ALA A 112 20.05 -0.24 -7.81
N THR A 113 21.33 0.02 -7.50
CA THR A 113 21.80 0.24 -6.12
C THR A 113 21.15 1.48 -5.50
N ARG A 114 21.10 2.61 -6.21
CA ARG A 114 20.50 3.86 -5.70
C ARG A 114 19.00 3.73 -5.49
N LEU A 115 18.29 3.05 -6.41
CA LEU A 115 16.87 2.72 -6.23
C LEU A 115 16.65 1.77 -5.05
N GLY A 116 17.57 0.80 -4.85
CA GLY A 116 17.56 -0.09 -3.69
C GLY A 116 17.72 0.66 -2.37
N VAL A 117 18.71 1.54 -2.25
CA VAL A 117 18.94 2.38 -1.06
C VAL A 117 17.73 3.28 -0.79
N PHE A 118 17.17 3.92 -1.83
CA PHE A 118 15.95 4.72 -1.70
C PHE A 118 14.77 3.89 -1.20
N GLY A 119 14.61 2.66 -1.73
CA GLY A 119 13.60 1.70 -1.30
C GLY A 119 13.79 1.28 0.16
N LEU A 120 15.03 1.00 0.57
CA LEU A 120 15.38 0.62 1.94
C LEU A 120 15.07 1.74 2.94
N ALA A 121 15.51 2.97 2.66
CA ALA A 121 15.23 4.14 3.50
C ALA A 121 13.70 4.34 3.70
N ARG A 122 12.92 4.13 2.64
CA ARG A 122 11.45 4.17 2.71
C ARG A 122 10.89 3.05 3.59
N SER A 123 11.42 1.83 3.46
CA SER A 123 10.95 0.66 4.22
C SER A 123 11.23 0.80 5.71
N VAL A 124 12.40 1.32 6.10
CA VAL A 124 12.73 1.65 7.50
C VAL A 124 11.73 2.65 8.07
N GLY A 125 11.38 3.70 7.30
CA GLY A 125 10.35 4.65 7.73
C GLY A 125 8.97 4.01 7.93
N TYR A 126 8.60 3.02 7.12
CA TYR A 126 7.33 2.31 7.28
C TYR A 126 7.34 1.35 8.47
N LEU A 127 8.49 0.75 8.76
CA LEU A 127 8.70 -0.12 9.92
C LEU A 127 8.56 0.67 11.23
N LEU A 128 9.21 1.83 11.32
CA LEU A 128 9.26 2.60 12.57
C LEU A 128 8.01 3.46 12.79
N ALA A 129 7.31 3.88 11.74
CA ALA A 129 6.21 4.83 11.84
C ALA A 129 5.06 4.37 12.75
N PRO A 130 4.54 3.12 12.71
CA PRO A 130 3.41 2.73 13.56
C PRO A 130 3.74 2.73 15.04
N VAL A 131 4.88 2.17 15.44
CA VAL A 131 5.27 2.11 16.86
C VAL A 131 5.63 3.49 17.39
N SER A 132 6.33 4.33 16.62
CA SER A 132 6.62 5.71 17.02
C SER A 132 5.34 6.53 17.17
N ALA A 133 4.40 6.38 16.26
CA ALA A 133 3.11 7.07 16.33
C ALA A 133 2.28 6.61 17.53
N ALA A 134 2.24 5.30 17.80
CA ALA A 134 1.55 4.75 18.95
C ALA A 134 2.16 5.25 20.27
N PHE A 135 3.49 5.28 20.38
CA PHE A 135 4.18 5.85 21.54
C PHE A 135 3.84 7.33 21.73
N LEU A 136 3.86 8.13 20.67
CA LEU A 136 3.52 9.54 20.75
C LEU A 136 2.05 9.77 21.15
N LEU A 137 1.13 8.92 20.71
CA LEU A 137 -0.28 8.99 21.10
C LEU A 137 -0.54 8.75 22.59
N THR A 138 0.39 8.14 23.32
CA THR A 138 0.29 8.02 24.78
C THR A 138 0.56 9.37 25.50
N HIS A 139 1.13 10.35 24.80
CA HIS A 139 1.57 11.63 25.38
C HIS A 139 0.89 12.84 24.71
N MET A 140 0.30 12.67 23.54
CA MET A 140 -0.31 13.78 22.80
C MET A 140 -1.58 13.35 22.03
N SER A 141 -2.41 14.31 21.69
CA SER A 141 -3.60 14.06 20.87
C SER A 141 -3.24 13.70 19.42
N PRO A 142 -4.14 13.02 18.67
CA PRO A 142 -3.93 12.74 17.25
C PRO A 142 -3.67 13.99 16.41
N GLN A 143 -4.34 15.10 16.73
CA GLN A 143 -4.16 16.37 16.02
C GLN A 143 -2.73 16.92 16.17
N LEU A 144 -2.19 16.91 17.40
CA LEU A 144 -0.81 17.32 17.66
C LEU A 144 0.20 16.41 16.98
N LEU A 145 -0.08 15.11 16.91
CA LEU A 145 0.76 14.16 16.18
C LEU A 145 0.75 14.48 14.67
N PHE A 146 -0.40 14.80 14.07
CA PHE A 146 -0.44 15.26 12.68
C PHE A 146 0.40 16.52 12.50
N MET A 147 0.25 17.53 13.37
CA MET A 147 1.07 18.75 13.33
C MET A 147 2.57 18.42 13.35
N LEU A 148 3.01 17.52 14.24
CA LEU A 148 4.40 17.06 14.31
C LEU A 148 4.87 16.45 12.99
N THR A 149 4.02 15.67 12.30
CA THR A 149 4.38 15.13 10.98
C THR A 149 4.57 16.23 9.93
N GLY A 150 3.83 17.33 10.02
CA GLY A 150 4.00 18.52 9.18
C GLY A 150 5.33 19.24 9.44
N ILE A 151 5.71 19.39 10.72
CA ILE A 151 7.01 19.97 11.10
C ILE A 151 8.18 19.12 10.58
N ILE A 152 8.12 17.79 10.75
CA ILE A 152 9.11 16.86 10.20
C ILE A 152 9.17 16.97 8.67
N ALA A 153 8.02 17.13 8.02
CA ALA A 153 7.98 17.33 6.58
C ALA A 153 8.62 18.66 6.15
N ALA A 154 8.46 19.73 6.94
CA ALA A 154 9.09 21.03 6.69
C ALA A 154 10.62 20.94 6.78
N ILE A 155 11.16 20.25 7.79
CA ILE A 155 12.61 19.99 7.87
C ILE A 155 13.10 19.23 6.63
N ALA A 156 12.35 18.24 6.19
CA ALA A 156 12.69 17.45 5.00
C ALA A 156 12.56 18.24 3.67
N LEU A 157 12.04 19.47 3.68
CA LEU A 157 12.03 20.37 2.52
C LEU A 157 13.44 20.89 2.20
N VAL A 158 14.29 21.10 3.21
CA VAL A 158 15.63 21.69 3.05
C VAL A 158 16.45 21.00 1.95
N PRO A 159 16.67 19.67 1.98
CA PRO A 159 17.42 18.99 0.92
C PRO A 159 16.70 19.05 -0.45
N LEU A 160 15.38 19.17 -0.48
CA LEU A 160 14.64 19.31 -1.73
C LEU A 160 14.86 20.69 -2.37
N LEU A 161 14.98 21.74 -1.59
CA LEU A 161 15.29 23.09 -2.07
C LEU A 161 16.70 23.19 -2.62
N ALA A 162 17.66 22.41 -2.06
CA ALA A 162 19.03 22.33 -2.52
C ALA A 162 19.20 21.62 -3.88
N LEU A 163 18.17 20.93 -4.37
CA LEU A 163 18.22 20.35 -5.72
C LEU A 163 18.33 21.45 -6.77
N GLU A 164 19.38 21.38 -7.60
CA GLU A 164 19.63 22.33 -8.68
C GLU A 164 18.49 22.37 -9.70
N ARG A 165 18.19 23.58 -10.20
CA ARG A 165 17.16 23.77 -11.22
C ARG A 165 17.49 23.10 -12.56
N GLY A 166 18.78 22.81 -12.81
CA GLY A 166 19.26 22.27 -14.09
C GLY A 166 19.23 20.74 -14.22
N SER A 167 19.05 20.00 -13.11
CA SER A 167 19.07 18.53 -13.15
C SER A 167 17.81 17.90 -13.77
N THR A 168 16.79 18.70 -14.03
CA THR A 168 15.47 18.24 -14.49
C THR A 168 15.16 18.56 -15.96
N ALA A 169 16.06 19.27 -16.66
CA ALA A 169 15.78 19.80 -18.00
C ALA A 169 16.24 18.90 -19.17
N ARG A 170 16.77 17.71 -18.92
CA ARG A 170 17.37 16.86 -19.98
C ARG A 170 16.55 15.67 -20.46
N SER A 171 15.28 15.55 -20.09
CA SER A 171 14.40 14.53 -20.68
C SER A 171 13.63 14.99 -21.92
N SER A 172 13.90 16.20 -22.42
CA SER A 172 13.22 16.76 -23.60
C SER A 172 13.82 16.32 -24.96
N ALA A 173 14.67 15.31 -25.02
CA ALA A 173 15.29 14.83 -26.27
C ALA A 173 14.38 13.94 -27.14
N HIS A 174 13.13 13.73 -26.75
CA HIS A 174 12.11 13.04 -27.56
C HIS A 174 10.82 13.89 -27.72
N ALA A 175 10.94 15.20 -27.71
CA ALA A 175 9.84 16.12 -27.97
C ALA A 175 9.60 16.28 -29.48
N GLY A 176 9.29 15.17 -30.15
CA GLY A 176 9.00 15.16 -31.58
C GLY A 176 7.62 14.67 -31.96
N ASP A 177 6.87 14.08 -31.04
CA ASP A 177 5.52 13.60 -31.32
C ASP A 177 4.50 14.28 -30.40
N ASP A 178 3.40 14.66 -31.00
CA ASP A 178 2.23 15.35 -30.45
C ASP A 178 1.61 14.56 -29.28
N HIS A 179 2.23 14.64 -28.09
CA HIS A 179 1.78 13.95 -26.87
C HIS A 179 0.62 14.69 -26.23
N SER A 180 -0.50 14.79 -26.95
CA SER A 180 -1.76 15.29 -26.39
C SER A 180 -2.28 14.32 -25.31
N LEU A 181 -3.05 14.82 -24.33
CA LEU A 181 -3.75 13.99 -23.35
C LEU A 181 -4.59 12.90 -24.03
N ARG A 182 -5.05 13.14 -25.25
CA ARG A 182 -5.76 12.19 -26.10
C ARG A 182 -4.87 11.01 -26.51
N TYR A 183 -3.62 11.25 -26.87
CA TYR A 183 -2.64 10.20 -27.20
C TYR A 183 -2.36 9.31 -26.01
N LEU A 184 -2.19 9.90 -24.80
CA LEU A 184 -2.03 9.15 -23.58
C LEU A 184 -3.25 8.29 -23.27
N TYR A 185 -4.44 8.86 -23.40
CA TYR A 185 -5.68 8.11 -23.15
C TYR A 185 -5.81 6.92 -24.11
N VAL A 186 -5.59 7.15 -25.40
CA VAL A 186 -5.66 6.10 -26.43
C VAL A 186 -4.58 5.04 -26.22
N SER A 187 -3.33 5.45 -25.93
CA SER A 187 -2.22 4.53 -25.67
C SER A 187 -2.46 3.74 -24.38
N PHE A 188 -2.95 4.39 -23.33
CA PHE A 188 -3.31 3.73 -22.05
C PHE A 188 -4.47 2.76 -22.25
N ALA A 189 -5.52 3.14 -22.97
CA ALA A 189 -6.67 2.28 -23.25
C ALA A 189 -6.27 1.06 -24.11
N ALA A 190 -5.44 1.26 -25.15
CA ALA A 190 -4.93 0.17 -25.98
C ALA A 190 -4.04 -0.79 -25.17
N ALA A 191 -3.18 -0.23 -24.33
CA ALA A 191 -2.31 -0.98 -23.45
C ALA A 191 -3.10 -1.75 -22.38
N LEU A 192 -4.13 -1.14 -21.80
CA LEU A 192 -5.03 -1.79 -20.85
C LEU A 192 -5.79 -2.93 -21.51
N ASN A 193 -6.30 -2.73 -22.73
CA ASN A 193 -6.97 -3.77 -23.51
C ASN A 193 -6.03 -4.96 -23.83
N SER A 194 -4.78 -4.68 -24.20
CA SER A 194 -3.76 -5.72 -24.42
C SER A 194 -3.44 -6.51 -23.13
N ALA A 195 -3.26 -5.82 -22.01
CA ALA A 195 -2.97 -6.44 -20.71
C ALA A 195 -4.18 -7.22 -20.18
N SER A 196 -5.40 -6.71 -20.37
CA SER A 196 -6.64 -7.37 -19.93
C SER A 196 -6.92 -8.71 -20.61
N ARG A 197 -6.36 -8.94 -21.79
CA ARG A 197 -6.45 -10.23 -22.50
C ARG A 197 -5.55 -11.32 -21.96
N ARG A 198 -4.67 -11.01 -20.97
CA ARG A 198 -3.71 -11.96 -20.38
C ARG A 198 -4.25 -12.51 -19.05
N PRO A 199 -4.74 -13.77 -19.01
CA PRO A 199 -5.35 -14.33 -17.79
C PRO A 199 -4.39 -14.39 -16.61
N ALA A 200 -3.09 -14.48 -16.85
CA ALA A 200 -2.07 -14.49 -15.79
C ALA A 200 -2.05 -13.19 -14.98
N ILE A 201 -2.25 -12.03 -15.62
CA ILE A 201 -2.30 -10.73 -14.94
C ILE A 201 -3.53 -10.64 -14.03
N TRP A 202 -4.67 -11.15 -14.49
CA TRP A 202 -5.88 -11.21 -13.69
C TRP A 202 -5.73 -12.14 -12.49
N VAL A 203 -5.14 -13.32 -12.67
CA VAL A 203 -4.91 -14.26 -11.56
C VAL A 203 -4.01 -13.64 -10.51
N ALA A 204 -2.82 -13.16 -10.90
CA ALA A 204 -1.88 -12.55 -9.94
C ALA A 204 -2.44 -11.26 -9.32
N GLY A 205 -3.08 -10.42 -10.12
CA GLY A 205 -3.67 -9.17 -9.68
C GLY A 205 -4.82 -9.38 -8.70
N SER A 206 -5.71 -10.34 -8.96
CA SER A 206 -6.83 -10.68 -8.06
C SER A 206 -6.33 -11.24 -6.73
N LEU A 207 -5.33 -12.13 -6.75
CA LEU A 207 -4.73 -12.66 -5.53
C LEU A 207 -4.10 -11.55 -4.68
N GLU A 208 -3.31 -10.70 -5.29
CA GLU A 208 -2.69 -9.57 -4.59
C GLU A 208 -3.74 -8.54 -4.12
N MET A 209 -4.81 -8.34 -4.89
CA MET A 209 -5.95 -7.52 -4.48
C MET A 209 -6.58 -8.06 -3.20
N MET A 210 -6.87 -9.37 -3.13
CA MET A 210 -7.50 -9.99 -1.96
C MET A 210 -6.57 -10.00 -0.74
N VAL A 211 -5.29 -10.29 -0.91
CA VAL A 211 -4.30 -10.20 0.17
C VAL A 211 -4.21 -8.77 0.72
N ASN A 212 -4.19 -7.75 -0.15
CA ASN A 212 -4.20 -6.36 0.31
C ASN A 212 -5.55 -5.94 0.89
N MET A 213 -6.66 -6.47 0.39
CA MET A 213 -7.99 -6.23 0.94
C MET A 213 -8.04 -6.70 2.41
N ALA A 214 -7.64 -7.94 2.68
CA ALA A 214 -7.57 -8.48 4.03
C ALA A 214 -6.62 -7.66 4.93
N ALA A 215 -5.39 -7.41 4.47
CA ALA A 215 -4.40 -6.67 5.25
C ALA A 215 -4.84 -5.23 5.58
N TYR A 216 -5.55 -4.56 4.68
CA TYR A 216 -6.00 -3.18 4.91
C TYR A 216 -7.30 -3.10 5.71
N ALA A 217 -8.15 -4.13 5.69
CA ALA A 217 -9.26 -4.28 6.64
C ALA A 217 -8.70 -4.40 8.08
N VAL A 218 -7.70 -5.26 8.29
CA VAL A 218 -6.99 -5.36 9.58
C VAL A 218 -6.39 -4.01 9.99
N LYS A 219 -5.74 -3.28 9.08
CA LYS A 219 -5.16 -1.96 9.37
C LYS A 219 -6.18 -0.90 9.77
N ALA A 220 -7.43 -1.03 9.32
CA ALA A 220 -8.49 -0.09 9.66
C ALA A 220 -9.11 -0.38 11.05
N PHE A 221 -9.35 -1.62 11.40
CA PHE A 221 -10.20 -1.97 12.54
C PHE A 221 -9.44 -2.60 13.71
N LEU A 222 -8.31 -3.29 13.49
CA LEU A 222 -7.54 -3.92 14.57
C LEU A 222 -7.09 -2.95 15.67
N PRO A 223 -6.66 -1.71 15.40
CA PRO A 223 -6.29 -0.76 16.46
C PRO A 223 -7.42 -0.51 17.44
N LEU A 224 -8.66 -0.36 16.94
CA LEU A 224 -9.85 -0.16 17.75
C LEU A 224 -10.20 -1.41 18.56
N HIS A 225 -10.07 -2.59 17.93
CA HIS A 225 -10.32 -3.87 18.58
C HIS A 225 -9.34 -4.11 19.73
N ILE A 226 -8.04 -3.86 19.54
CA ILE A 226 -7.04 -3.97 20.61
C ILE A 226 -7.35 -3.02 21.77
N LEU A 227 -7.74 -1.76 21.47
CA LEU A 227 -8.10 -0.81 22.50
C LEU A 227 -9.37 -1.20 23.27
N ALA A 228 -10.36 -1.77 22.59
CA ALA A 228 -11.61 -2.23 23.22
C ALA A 228 -11.38 -3.49 24.09
N ALA A 229 -10.49 -4.38 23.64
CA ALA A 229 -10.20 -5.65 24.36
C ALA A 229 -9.24 -5.47 25.53
N SER A 230 -8.44 -4.40 25.58
CA SER A 230 -7.42 -4.18 26.60
C SER A 230 -7.69 -2.89 27.37
N GLN A 231 -7.91 -3.01 28.68
CA GLN A 231 -7.99 -1.86 29.59
C GLN A 231 -6.59 -1.34 30.03
N SER A 232 -5.51 -1.92 29.49
CA SER A 232 -4.15 -1.54 29.84
C SER A 232 -3.72 -0.27 29.08
N GLY A 233 -2.97 0.62 29.73
CA GLY A 233 -2.35 1.79 29.08
C GLY A 233 -1.37 1.44 27.94
N HIS A 234 -1.06 0.15 27.75
CA HIS A 234 -0.16 -0.36 26.72
C HIS A 234 -0.86 -0.75 25.41
N ALA A 235 -2.20 -0.73 25.35
CA ALA A 235 -2.98 -1.13 24.16
C ALA A 235 -2.59 -0.36 22.88
N LEU A 236 -2.35 0.95 23.00
CA LEU A 236 -1.89 1.78 21.88
C LEU A 236 -0.53 1.34 21.36
N ILE A 237 0.42 1.09 22.28
CA ILE A 237 1.77 0.64 21.91
C ILE A 237 1.70 -0.72 21.26
N LEU A 238 0.88 -1.64 21.76
CA LEU A 238 0.66 -2.96 21.19
C LEU A 238 0.10 -2.88 19.78
N ALA A 239 -0.87 -2.00 19.52
CA ALA A 239 -1.38 -1.75 18.17
C ALA A 239 -0.29 -1.23 17.24
N GLY A 240 0.56 -0.32 17.69
CA GLY A 240 1.70 0.17 16.91
C GLY A 240 2.76 -0.89 16.65
N LEU A 241 3.08 -1.70 17.66
CA LEU A 241 4.02 -2.82 17.54
C LEU A 241 3.51 -3.87 16.56
N PHE A 242 2.21 -4.21 16.58
CA PHE A 242 1.62 -5.13 15.61
C PHE A 242 1.96 -4.73 14.18
N PHE A 243 1.70 -3.49 13.80
CA PHE A 243 1.94 -3.05 12.42
C PHE A 243 3.42 -2.86 12.10
N SER A 244 4.25 -2.50 13.07
CA SER A 244 5.70 -2.45 12.89
C SER A 244 6.29 -3.85 12.70
N VAL A 245 5.88 -4.83 13.49
CA VAL A 245 6.30 -6.24 13.34
C VAL A 245 5.79 -6.82 12.02
N GLN A 246 4.54 -6.54 11.66
CA GLN A 246 3.97 -6.96 10.37
C GLN A 246 4.80 -6.41 9.18
N GLU A 247 5.14 -5.12 9.20
CA GLU A 247 5.94 -4.52 8.11
C GLU A 247 7.38 -5.05 8.13
N GLY A 248 7.96 -5.31 9.31
CA GLY A 248 9.27 -5.95 9.48
C GLY A 248 9.29 -7.36 8.89
N ALA A 249 8.34 -8.20 9.26
CA ALA A 249 8.19 -9.55 8.72
C ALA A 249 7.98 -9.53 7.19
N HIS A 250 7.13 -8.61 6.69
CA HIS A 250 6.94 -8.38 5.26
C HIS A 250 8.25 -8.02 4.56
N MET A 251 9.04 -7.10 5.12
CA MET A 251 10.32 -6.68 4.54
C MET A 251 11.35 -7.80 4.55
N LEU A 252 11.48 -8.53 5.65
CA LEU A 252 12.41 -9.64 5.79
C LEU A 252 12.10 -10.80 4.85
N MET A 253 10.82 -11.11 4.64
CA MET A 253 10.38 -12.21 3.79
C MET A 253 10.39 -11.90 2.28
N ARG A 254 10.59 -10.66 1.86
CA ARG A 254 10.61 -10.31 0.42
C ARG A 254 11.71 -11.02 -0.36
N THR A 255 12.93 -11.00 0.15
CA THR A 255 14.07 -11.63 -0.54
C THR A 255 13.98 -13.15 -0.49
N PRO A 256 13.82 -13.81 0.68
CA PRO A 256 13.59 -15.25 0.73
C PRO A 256 12.39 -15.71 -0.08
N GLY A 257 11.28 -14.96 -0.04
CA GLY A 257 10.07 -15.25 -0.82
C GLY A 257 10.30 -15.25 -2.32
N GLY A 258 11.09 -14.30 -2.84
CA GLY A 258 11.52 -14.30 -4.24
C GLY A 258 12.38 -15.52 -4.58
N MET A 259 13.40 -15.82 -3.77
CA MET A 259 14.31 -16.98 -3.98
C MET A 259 13.55 -18.31 -3.95
N VAL A 260 12.62 -18.47 -3.02
CA VAL A 260 11.77 -19.67 -2.91
C VAL A 260 10.84 -19.77 -4.12
N ALA A 261 10.29 -18.64 -4.59
CA ALA A 261 9.44 -18.61 -5.77
C ALA A 261 10.18 -18.99 -7.07
N ASP A 262 11.43 -18.59 -7.21
CA ASP A 262 12.27 -18.98 -8.34
C ASP A 262 12.59 -20.47 -8.32
N ARG A 263 12.77 -21.08 -7.12
CA ARG A 263 13.13 -22.49 -6.96
C ARG A 263 11.94 -23.46 -7.04
N TYR A 264 10.82 -23.13 -6.39
CA TYR A 264 9.66 -24.03 -6.22
C TYR A 264 8.46 -23.64 -7.10
N GLY A 265 8.59 -22.57 -7.87
CA GLY A 265 7.55 -22.06 -8.76
C GLY A 265 6.69 -20.99 -8.11
N ARG A 266 6.39 -19.95 -8.88
CA ARG A 266 5.77 -18.69 -8.40
C ARG A 266 4.36 -18.90 -7.87
N LEU A 267 3.52 -19.65 -8.58
CA LEU A 267 2.13 -19.93 -8.15
C LEU A 267 2.08 -20.76 -6.86
N THR A 268 3.05 -21.69 -6.65
CA THR A 268 3.15 -22.46 -5.41
C THR A 268 3.40 -21.56 -4.21
N VAL A 269 4.38 -20.65 -4.34
CA VAL A 269 4.73 -19.72 -3.24
C VAL A 269 3.61 -18.71 -2.97
N ILE A 270 2.92 -18.23 -4.02
CA ILE A 270 1.71 -17.40 -3.86
C ILE A 270 0.65 -18.17 -3.08
N GLY A 271 0.38 -19.42 -3.46
CA GLY A 271 -0.59 -20.28 -2.77
C GLY A 271 -0.24 -20.49 -1.30
N VAL A 272 1.01 -20.81 -0.98
CA VAL A 272 1.49 -20.93 0.42
C VAL A 272 1.30 -19.60 1.17
N GLY A 273 1.70 -18.48 0.58
CA GLY A 273 1.53 -17.16 1.22
C GLY A 273 0.05 -16.82 1.48
N VAL A 274 -0.85 -17.14 0.55
CA VAL A 274 -2.29 -16.97 0.73
C VAL A 274 -2.83 -17.85 1.87
N LEU A 275 -2.37 -19.11 1.98
CA LEU A 275 -2.75 -20.02 3.08
C LEU A 275 -2.22 -19.52 4.43
N VAL A 276 -0.97 -19.05 4.49
CA VAL A 276 -0.41 -18.44 5.71
C VAL A 276 -1.20 -17.20 6.12
N MET A 277 -1.60 -16.36 5.16
CA MET A 277 -2.45 -15.19 5.43
C MET A 277 -3.81 -15.60 5.99
N ALA A 278 -4.48 -16.56 5.35
CA ALA A 278 -5.77 -17.07 5.82
C ALA A 278 -5.68 -17.68 7.21
N GLY A 279 -4.67 -18.51 7.47
CA GLY A 279 -4.40 -19.10 8.79
C GLY A 279 -4.16 -18.04 9.86
N GLY A 280 -3.38 -17.01 9.55
CA GLY A 280 -3.15 -15.88 10.46
C GLY A 280 -4.43 -15.11 10.78
N LEU A 281 -5.31 -14.88 9.78
CA LEU A 281 -6.59 -14.21 9.98
C LEU A 281 -7.55 -15.04 10.86
N PHE A 282 -7.62 -16.36 10.64
CA PHE A 282 -8.43 -17.25 11.48
C PHE A 282 -7.88 -17.41 12.90
N ALA A 283 -6.57 -17.30 13.08
CA ALA A 283 -5.96 -17.41 14.40
C ALA A 283 -6.17 -16.14 15.25
N LEU A 284 -6.20 -14.95 14.63
CA LEU A 284 -6.26 -13.66 15.34
C LEU A 284 -7.39 -13.57 16.40
N PRO A 285 -8.64 -14.02 16.16
CA PRO A 285 -9.72 -13.97 17.16
C PRO A 285 -9.44 -14.81 18.41
N TRP A 286 -8.62 -15.84 18.28
CA TRP A 286 -8.32 -16.80 19.36
C TRP A 286 -7.04 -16.46 20.12
N LEU A 287 -6.25 -15.49 19.62
CA LEU A 287 -5.02 -15.07 20.28
C LEU A 287 -5.34 -14.13 21.46
N GLN A 288 -4.71 -14.39 22.59
CA GLN A 288 -4.70 -13.42 23.68
C GLN A 288 -4.06 -12.11 23.19
N VAL A 289 -4.45 -10.99 23.79
CA VAL A 289 -4.00 -9.65 23.38
C VAL A 289 -2.48 -9.57 23.29
N ASP A 290 -1.75 -10.18 24.22
CA ASP A 290 -0.28 -10.19 24.23
C ASP A 290 0.33 -11.05 23.10
N MET A 291 -0.41 -12.04 22.61
CA MET A 291 0.03 -12.95 21.53
C MET A 291 -0.35 -12.46 20.13
N VAL A 292 -1.09 -11.37 20.02
CA VAL A 292 -1.53 -10.81 18.73
C VAL A 292 -0.34 -10.50 17.79
N ILE A 293 0.84 -10.28 18.34
CA ILE A 293 2.10 -10.09 17.61
C ILE A 293 2.46 -11.31 16.72
N LEU A 294 2.08 -12.54 17.13
CA LEU A 294 2.27 -13.73 16.28
C LEU A 294 1.46 -13.62 14.99
N GLY A 295 0.24 -13.09 15.09
CA GLY A 295 -0.58 -12.74 13.92
C GLY A 295 0.11 -11.72 13.01
N ALA A 296 0.75 -10.70 13.59
CA ALA A 296 1.51 -9.71 12.82
C ALA A 296 2.64 -10.36 12.00
N VAL A 297 3.40 -11.29 12.60
CA VAL A 297 4.45 -12.05 11.91
C VAL A 297 3.86 -12.88 10.77
N ALA A 298 2.78 -13.62 11.02
CA ALA A 298 2.13 -14.45 10.00
C ALA A 298 1.61 -13.62 8.82
N LEU A 299 0.88 -12.51 9.09
CA LEU A 299 0.35 -11.63 8.05
C LEU A 299 1.46 -10.92 7.27
N GLY A 300 2.52 -10.49 7.96
CA GLY A 300 3.68 -9.87 7.33
C GLY A 300 4.47 -10.83 6.44
N ALA A 301 4.75 -12.03 6.95
CA ALA A 301 5.44 -13.08 6.19
C ALA A 301 4.64 -13.49 4.95
N ALA A 302 3.33 -13.67 5.08
CA ALA A 302 2.44 -13.96 3.96
C ALA A 302 2.55 -12.90 2.85
N GLN A 303 2.48 -11.61 3.19
CA GLN A 303 2.65 -10.52 2.24
C GLN A 303 4.05 -10.51 1.61
N GLY A 304 5.09 -10.85 2.40
CA GLY A 304 6.47 -10.96 1.94
C GLY A 304 6.70 -12.09 0.94
N LEU A 305 5.95 -13.18 1.05
CA LEU A 305 5.96 -14.30 0.09
C LEU A 305 5.17 -13.97 -1.18
N VAL A 306 3.95 -13.45 -1.04
CA VAL A 306 3.02 -13.23 -2.16
C VAL A 306 3.51 -12.14 -3.10
N PHE A 307 3.97 -11.01 -2.55
CA PHE A 307 4.29 -9.82 -3.35
C PHE A 307 5.39 -10.05 -4.41
N PRO A 308 6.61 -10.52 -4.07
CA PRO A 308 7.67 -10.73 -5.07
C PRO A 308 7.32 -11.84 -6.06
N ALA A 309 6.68 -12.93 -5.60
CA ALA A 309 6.26 -14.03 -6.44
C ALA A 309 5.20 -13.60 -7.49
N SER A 310 4.21 -12.81 -7.07
CA SER A 310 3.17 -12.27 -7.95
C SER A 310 3.75 -11.28 -8.96
N LEU A 311 4.65 -10.40 -8.50
CA LEU A 311 5.31 -9.41 -9.36
C LEU A 311 6.13 -10.09 -10.44
N ALA A 312 6.92 -11.09 -10.06
CA ALA A 312 7.72 -11.89 -10.97
C ALA A 312 6.85 -12.71 -11.95
N PHE A 313 5.73 -13.28 -11.47
CA PHE A 313 4.80 -14.01 -12.33
C PHE A 313 4.18 -13.11 -13.41
N VAL A 314 3.81 -11.87 -13.07
CA VAL A 314 3.31 -10.88 -14.04
C VAL A 314 4.42 -10.46 -15.02
N ALA A 315 5.65 -10.27 -14.54
CA ALA A 315 6.79 -9.90 -15.37
C ALA A 315 7.05 -10.94 -16.47
N ASP A 316 7.08 -12.23 -16.10
CA ASP A 316 7.31 -13.34 -17.06
C ASP A 316 6.26 -13.41 -18.15
N GLN A 317 5.01 -13.10 -17.80
CA GLN A 317 3.89 -13.15 -18.74
C GLN A 317 3.71 -11.86 -19.56
N SER A 318 4.49 -10.83 -19.25
CA SER A 318 4.34 -9.47 -19.82
C SER A 318 5.56 -9.03 -20.65
N ALA A 319 6.36 -9.96 -21.19
CA ALA A 319 7.60 -9.66 -21.93
C ALA A 319 7.41 -8.58 -23.03
N GLN A 320 6.27 -8.58 -23.72
CA GLN A 320 5.83 -7.52 -24.60
C GLN A 320 4.80 -6.62 -23.89
N GLY A 321 5.17 -5.44 -23.41
CA GLY A 321 4.29 -4.51 -22.69
C GLY A 321 4.35 -4.67 -21.15
N MET A 322 5.55 -4.89 -20.61
CA MET A 322 5.81 -5.05 -19.17
C MET A 322 5.24 -3.90 -18.33
N GLY A 323 5.38 -2.66 -18.78
CA GLY A 323 4.87 -1.49 -18.06
C GLY A 323 3.37 -1.52 -17.83
N THR A 324 2.60 -1.96 -18.84
CA THR A 324 1.14 -2.04 -18.75
C THR A 324 0.68 -3.20 -17.87
N GLY A 325 1.32 -4.38 -18.01
CA GLY A 325 1.02 -5.52 -17.13
C GLY A 325 1.26 -5.19 -15.67
N MET A 326 2.39 -4.53 -15.35
CA MET A 326 2.73 -4.06 -14.02
C MET A 326 1.79 -2.93 -13.55
N GLY A 327 1.35 -2.07 -14.46
CA GLY A 327 0.38 -1.01 -14.16
C GLY A 327 -0.97 -1.57 -13.75
N LEU A 328 -1.53 -2.52 -14.50
CA LEU A 328 -2.79 -3.19 -14.20
C LEU A 328 -2.71 -3.97 -12.88
N TYR A 329 -1.64 -4.75 -12.69
CA TYR A 329 -1.36 -5.44 -11.43
C TYR A 329 -1.32 -4.46 -10.24
N GLY A 330 -0.60 -3.34 -10.39
CA GLY A 330 -0.52 -2.30 -9.36
C GLY A 330 -1.86 -1.63 -9.06
N ALA A 331 -2.70 -1.44 -10.07
CA ALA A 331 -4.06 -0.91 -9.91
C ALA A 331 -4.94 -1.88 -9.12
N MET A 332 -4.93 -3.18 -9.46
CA MET A 332 -5.67 -4.21 -8.72
C MET A 332 -5.21 -4.31 -7.26
N ARG A 333 -3.90 -4.30 -7.02
CA ARG A 333 -3.33 -4.25 -5.68
C ARG A 333 -3.83 -3.04 -4.87
N ASN A 334 -3.86 -1.86 -5.48
CA ASN A 334 -4.35 -0.65 -4.81
C ASN A 334 -5.87 -0.68 -4.61
N LEU A 335 -6.61 -1.30 -5.53
CA LEU A 335 -8.06 -1.52 -5.37
C LEU A 335 -8.35 -2.36 -4.12
N GLY A 336 -7.56 -3.43 -3.86
CA GLY A 336 -7.67 -4.20 -2.63
C GLY A 336 -7.49 -3.34 -1.37
N LYS A 337 -6.54 -2.40 -1.39
CA LYS A 337 -6.31 -1.46 -0.27
C LYS A 337 -7.46 -0.48 -0.05
N VAL A 338 -8.24 -0.19 -1.09
CA VAL A 338 -9.44 0.65 -1.00
C VAL A 338 -10.62 -0.17 -0.51
N LEU A 339 -10.84 -1.33 -1.12
CA LEU A 339 -12.00 -2.18 -0.83
C LEU A 339 -11.94 -2.80 0.57
N GLY A 340 -10.74 -3.14 1.07
CA GLY A 340 -10.58 -3.79 2.35
C GLY A 340 -11.22 -3.05 3.52
N PRO A 341 -10.84 -1.81 3.81
CA PRO A 341 -11.45 -1.02 4.87
C PRO A 341 -12.94 -0.74 4.64
N VAL A 342 -13.37 -0.54 3.38
CA VAL A 342 -14.78 -0.26 3.06
C VAL A 342 -15.65 -1.49 3.32
N ILE A 343 -15.25 -2.65 2.78
CA ILE A 343 -15.98 -3.91 2.99
C ILE A 343 -15.92 -4.32 4.46
N GLY A 344 -14.75 -4.16 5.11
CA GLY A 344 -14.63 -4.36 6.54
C GLY A 344 -15.61 -3.49 7.34
N GLY A 345 -15.74 -2.20 6.99
CA GLY A 345 -16.70 -1.29 7.61
C GLY A 345 -18.15 -1.71 7.39
N ILE A 346 -18.49 -2.23 6.20
CA ILE A 346 -19.84 -2.77 5.93
C ILE A 346 -20.11 -4.02 6.80
N ILE A 347 -19.16 -4.94 6.91
CA ILE A 347 -19.32 -6.13 7.77
C ILE A 347 -19.48 -5.73 9.23
N MET A 348 -18.71 -4.75 9.69
CA MET A 348 -18.80 -4.23 11.08
C MET A 348 -20.17 -3.65 11.44
N THR A 349 -20.98 -3.20 10.47
CA THR A 349 -22.33 -2.67 10.76
C THR A 349 -23.33 -3.76 11.17
N VAL A 350 -23.10 -5.01 10.78
CA VAL A 350 -24.01 -6.14 11.03
C VAL A 350 -23.35 -7.25 11.84
N GLY A 351 -22.07 -7.15 12.12
CA GLY A 351 -21.26 -8.16 12.81
C GLY A 351 -20.16 -7.54 13.64
N SER A 352 -19.13 -8.31 13.88
CA SER A 352 -17.97 -7.99 14.71
C SER A 352 -16.68 -7.91 13.87
N PHE A 353 -15.57 -7.48 14.51
CA PHE A 353 -14.26 -7.53 13.86
C PHE A 353 -13.82 -8.97 13.54
N ASP A 354 -14.23 -9.95 14.36
CA ASP A 354 -13.95 -11.36 14.10
C ASP A 354 -14.63 -11.83 12.81
N ASP A 355 -15.84 -11.34 12.51
CA ASP A 355 -16.52 -11.64 11.25
C ASP A 355 -15.78 -11.06 10.03
N VAL A 356 -15.14 -9.89 10.19
CA VAL A 356 -14.24 -9.33 9.15
C VAL A 356 -13.05 -10.26 8.91
N LEU A 357 -12.43 -10.76 9.97
CA LEU A 357 -11.27 -11.65 9.88
C LEU A 357 -11.65 -13.01 9.25
N VAL A 358 -12.73 -13.61 9.72
CA VAL A 358 -13.25 -14.89 9.23
C VAL A 358 -13.68 -14.78 7.76
N SER A 359 -14.40 -13.73 7.39
CA SER A 359 -14.81 -13.49 6.01
C SER A 359 -13.62 -13.33 5.06
N ALA A 360 -12.62 -12.52 5.46
CA ALA A 360 -11.40 -12.33 4.69
C ALA A 360 -10.58 -13.64 4.58
N GLY A 361 -10.45 -14.39 5.66
CA GLY A 361 -9.78 -15.70 5.70
C GLY A 361 -10.46 -16.73 4.80
N SER A 362 -11.79 -16.82 4.86
CA SER A 362 -12.61 -17.72 4.03
C SER A 362 -12.47 -17.40 2.54
N LEU A 363 -12.49 -16.12 2.18
CA LEU A 363 -12.27 -15.68 0.81
C LEU A 363 -10.88 -16.11 0.29
N LEU A 364 -9.85 -15.94 1.11
CA LEU A 364 -8.48 -16.34 0.75
C LEU A 364 -8.35 -17.87 0.63
N LEU A 365 -8.99 -18.65 1.49
CA LEU A 365 -9.04 -20.11 1.37
C LEU A 365 -9.74 -20.56 0.08
N GLY A 366 -10.86 -19.96 -0.25
CA GLY A 366 -11.57 -20.21 -1.51
C GLY A 366 -10.67 -19.97 -2.74
N LEU A 367 -9.91 -18.87 -2.72
CA LEU A 367 -8.94 -18.57 -3.77
C LEU A 367 -7.77 -19.55 -3.82
N ALA A 368 -7.24 -19.97 -2.67
CA ALA A 368 -6.20 -20.99 -2.62
C ALA A 368 -6.69 -22.33 -3.20
N GLY A 369 -7.92 -22.74 -2.86
CA GLY A 369 -8.57 -23.91 -3.45
C GLY A 369 -8.72 -23.81 -4.97
N LEU A 370 -9.15 -22.64 -5.47
CA LEU A 370 -9.25 -22.39 -6.91
C LEU A 370 -7.88 -22.50 -7.62
N LEU A 371 -6.82 -21.98 -7.01
CA LEU A 371 -5.45 -22.12 -7.54
C LEU A 371 -5.01 -23.58 -7.64
N VAL A 372 -5.31 -24.39 -6.62
CA VAL A 372 -5.01 -25.84 -6.64
C VAL A 372 -5.76 -26.52 -7.79
N VAL A 373 -7.04 -26.24 -7.95
CA VAL A 373 -7.85 -26.80 -9.06
C VAL A 373 -7.26 -26.41 -10.42
N ILE A 374 -6.92 -25.14 -10.62
CA ILE A 374 -6.31 -24.67 -11.88
C ILE A 374 -4.96 -25.35 -12.12
N ALA A 375 -4.15 -25.53 -11.09
CA ALA A 375 -2.84 -26.18 -11.20
C ALA A 375 -2.97 -27.68 -11.57
N THR A 376 -3.90 -28.40 -10.95
CA THR A 376 -4.16 -29.82 -11.22
C THR A 376 -4.72 -30.03 -12.64
N VAL A 377 -5.71 -29.25 -13.07
CA VAL A 377 -6.26 -29.32 -14.43
C VAL A 377 -5.21 -29.05 -15.51
N ARG A 378 -4.31 -28.09 -15.28
CA ARG A 378 -3.19 -27.83 -16.22
C ARG A 378 -2.18 -28.98 -16.28
N ARG A 379 -1.94 -29.65 -15.16
CA ARG A 379 -1.03 -30.80 -15.09
C ARG A 379 -1.60 -32.00 -15.86
N THR A 380 -2.86 -32.32 -15.66
CA THR A 380 -3.57 -33.41 -16.36
C THR A 380 -3.62 -33.18 -17.87
N ARG A 381 -3.87 -31.94 -18.33
CA ARG A 381 -3.86 -31.62 -19.76
C ARG A 381 -2.48 -31.72 -20.42
N ARG A 382 -1.39 -31.59 -19.67
CA ARG A 382 -0.02 -31.79 -20.18
C ARG A 382 0.32 -33.27 -20.31
N THR A 383 -0.13 -34.13 -19.38
CA THR A 383 0.10 -35.59 -19.43
C THR A 383 -0.72 -36.27 -20.48
N VAL A 384 -1.86 -35.73 -20.89
CA VAL A 384 -2.71 -36.32 -21.99
C VAL A 384 -2.22 -35.92 -23.40
N ARG A 385 -1.29 -34.95 -23.49
CA ARG A 385 -0.70 -34.52 -24.78
C ARG A 385 0.69 -35.08 -25.07
N LEU A 386 1.23 -35.89 -24.17
CA LEU A 386 2.44 -36.75 -24.34
C LEU A 386 2.00 -38.19 -24.59
#